data_1c5396b9e79b1264ad65524e406c9f2c
#
_entry.id   1c5396b9e79b1264ad65524e406c9f2c
#
_cell.length_a   1.000
_cell.length_b   1.000
_cell.length_c   1.000
_cell.angle_alpha   90.00
_cell.angle_beta   90.00
_cell.angle_gamma   90.00
#
_symmetry.space_group_name_H-M   'P 1'
#
loop_
_entity.id
_entity.type
_entity.pdbx_description
1 polymer ?
#
loop_
_entity_poly.entity_id
_entity_poly.type
_entity_poly.pdbx_seq_one_letter_code
_entity_poly.pdbx_strand_id
1 'polypeptide(L)'
;LLTTVALLIIVLVVIPVAAIFYDQPLTEMQAVILKNLVISMVAVSLVCFVLGEMTNNYSQTDKLWSIMPFFYALYAAYASHWQPRLVLMLIAATVWSIRLTYNFSRRGGYSWKFWTGEEDYRWTVLRQEPFLQGSKIKFTLFNLFFI
;
A
#
# COMPACT_ATOMS: atom_id res chain seq x y z
N LEU A 1 14.95 14.11 15.06
CA LEU A 1 13.53 14.01 15.35
C LEU A 1 12.76 15.24 14.82
N LEU A 2 13.13 16.48 15.24
CA LEU A 2 12.45 17.72 14.81
C LEU A 2 12.46 17.89 13.29
N THR A 3 13.61 17.65 12.65
CA THR A 3 13.77 17.74 11.19
C THR A 3 12.89 16.72 10.47
N THR A 4 12.83 15.48 10.98
CA THR A 4 11.99 14.43 10.40
C THR A 4 10.51 14.77 10.51
N VAL A 5 10.07 15.28 11.68
CA VAL A 5 8.69 15.72 11.88
C VAL A 5 8.35 16.88 10.97
N ALA A 6 9.24 17.88 10.84
CA ALA A 6 9.03 19.02 9.94
C ALA A 6 8.90 18.57 8.47
N LEU A 7 9.75 17.66 8.00
CA LEU A 7 9.66 17.09 6.66
C LEU A 7 8.36 16.33 6.44
N LEU A 8 7.91 15.54 7.42
CA LEU A 8 6.64 14.84 7.34
C LEU A 8 5.45 15.82 7.26
N ILE A 9 5.46 16.88 8.05
CA ILE A 9 4.41 17.92 7.97
C ILE A 9 4.42 18.58 6.59
N ILE A 10 5.58 18.94 6.06
CA ILE A 10 5.70 19.55 4.74
C ILE A 10 5.13 18.61 3.66
N VAL A 11 5.55 17.35 3.64
CA VAL A 11 5.16 16.38 2.60
C VAL A 11 3.70 15.96 2.73
N LEU A 12 3.20 15.72 3.95
CA LEU A 12 1.87 15.16 4.17
C LEU A 12 0.77 16.22 4.33
N VAL A 13 1.13 17.44 4.64
CA VAL A 13 0.14 18.52 4.88
C VAL A 13 0.37 19.69 3.94
N VAL A 14 1.55 20.32 3.99
CA VAL A 14 1.78 21.58 3.27
C VAL A 14 1.69 21.40 1.76
N ILE A 15 2.35 20.37 1.21
CA ILE A 15 2.32 20.11 -0.23
C ILE A 15 0.91 19.75 -0.72
N PRO A 16 0.15 18.80 -0.11
CA PRO A 16 -1.21 18.52 -0.53
C PRO A 16 -2.16 19.70 -0.42
N VAL A 17 -2.06 20.49 0.66
CA VAL A 17 -2.87 21.70 0.83
C VAL A 17 -2.53 22.74 -0.22
N ALA A 18 -1.24 22.97 -0.49
CA ALA A 18 -0.81 23.88 -1.56
C ALA A 18 -1.32 23.41 -2.94
N ALA A 19 -1.25 22.10 -3.23
CA ALA A 19 -1.77 21.54 -4.47
C ALA A 19 -3.28 21.84 -4.64
N ILE A 20 -4.09 21.71 -3.59
CA ILE A 20 -5.53 22.04 -3.67
C ILE A 20 -5.78 23.48 -4.09
N PHE A 21 -4.93 24.42 -3.69
CA PHE A 21 -5.10 25.85 -4.02
C PHE A 21 -4.48 26.27 -5.35
N TYR A 22 -3.44 25.59 -5.81
CA TYR A 22 -2.68 25.99 -6.99
C TYR A 22 -2.91 25.10 -8.20
N ASP A 23 -3.36 23.85 -8.01
CA ASP A 23 -3.66 22.95 -9.12
C ASP A 23 -5.04 23.22 -9.73
N GLN A 24 -5.18 22.85 -11.00
CA GLN A 24 -6.48 22.84 -11.66
C GLN A 24 -7.40 21.80 -11.00
N PRO A 25 -8.69 22.12 -10.87
CA PRO A 25 -9.64 21.15 -10.34
C PRO A 25 -9.64 19.87 -11.18
N LEU A 26 -9.81 18.74 -10.51
CA LEU A 26 -9.90 17.44 -11.19
C LEU A 26 -11.05 17.43 -12.17
N THR A 27 -10.82 16.91 -13.36
CA THR A 27 -11.90 16.62 -14.28
C THR A 27 -12.79 15.52 -13.73
N GLU A 28 -14.05 15.43 -14.19
CA GLU A 28 -14.98 14.38 -13.75
C GLU A 28 -14.40 12.98 -13.91
N MET A 29 -13.73 12.71 -15.04
CA MET A 29 -13.07 11.43 -15.28
C MET A 29 -11.96 11.16 -14.26
N GLN A 30 -11.10 12.15 -13.97
CA GLN A 30 -10.03 12.01 -12.97
C GLN A 30 -10.61 11.76 -11.57
N ALA A 31 -11.68 12.46 -11.20
CA ALA A 31 -12.35 12.27 -9.91
C ALA A 31 -12.94 10.85 -9.78
N VAL A 32 -13.56 10.32 -10.83
CA VAL A 32 -14.09 8.95 -10.84
C VAL A 32 -12.97 7.92 -10.73
N ILE A 33 -11.87 8.09 -11.49
CA ILE A 33 -10.71 7.21 -11.41
C ILE A 33 -10.13 7.22 -9.99
N LEU A 34 -9.90 8.40 -9.44
CA LEU A 34 -9.37 8.55 -8.08
C LEU A 34 -10.27 7.89 -7.03
N LYS A 35 -11.59 8.16 -7.09
CA LYS A 35 -12.57 7.53 -6.20
C LYS A 35 -12.50 6.02 -6.24
N ASN A 36 -12.47 5.42 -7.43
CA ASN A 36 -12.42 3.97 -7.60
C ASN A 36 -11.10 3.37 -7.10
N LEU A 37 -9.98 4.06 -7.32
CA LEU A 37 -8.68 3.66 -6.79
C LEU A 37 -8.66 3.69 -5.26
N VAL A 38 -9.21 4.74 -4.64
CA VAL A 38 -9.30 4.85 -3.18
C VAL A 38 -10.19 3.74 -2.60
N ILE A 39 -11.36 3.50 -3.20
CA ILE A 39 -12.25 2.42 -2.77
C ILE A 39 -11.53 1.06 -2.88
N SER A 40 -10.86 0.82 -4.01
CA SER A 40 -10.09 -0.40 -4.23
C SER A 40 -8.96 -0.58 -3.22
N MET A 41 -8.21 0.48 -2.93
CA MET A 41 -7.15 0.49 -1.93
C MET A 41 -7.70 0.16 -0.53
N VAL A 42 -8.78 0.81 -0.11
CA VAL A 42 -9.42 0.55 1.19
C VAL A 42 -9.94 -0.89 1.26
N ALA A 43 -10.58 -1.39 0.20
CA ALA A 43 -11.07 -2.76 0.16
C ALA A 43 -9.92 -3.78 0.29
N VAL A 44 -8.82 -3.60 -0.44
CA VAL A 44 -7.64 -4.47 -0.37
C VAL A 44 -7.00 -4.41 1.03
N SER A 45 -6.87 -3.21 1.61
CA SER A 45 -6.33 -3.04 2.96
C SER A 45 -7.18 -3.76 4.01
N LEU A 46 -8.51 -3.65 3.92
CA LEU A 46 -9.43 -4.37 4.81
C LEU A 46 -9.30 -5.90 4.66
N VAL A 47 -9.21 -6.40 3.43
CA VAL A 47 -9.00 -7.83 3.17
C VAL A 47 -7.66 -8.29 3.78
N CYS A 48 -6.58 -7.53 3.57
CA CYS A 48 -5.27 -7.84 4.17
C CYS A 48 -5.33 -7.83 5.70
N PHE A 49 -6.01 -6.86 6.29
CA PHE A 49 -6.22 -6.77 7.73
C PHE A 49 -6.95 -8.01 8.27
N VAL A 50 -8.11 -8.34 7.70
CA VAL A 50 -8.91 -9.50 8.12
C VAL A 50 -8.12 -10.80 7.97
N LEU A 51 -7.44 -11.01 6.84
CA LEU A 51 -6.61 -12.19 6.62
C LEU A 51 -5.42 -12.24 7.59
N GLY A 52 -4.79 -11.10 7.88
CA GLY A 52 -3.72 -11.00 8.87
C GLY A 52 -4.17 -11.44 10.27
N GLU A 53 -5.33 -10.94 10.73
CA GLU A 53 -5.90 -11.30 12.03
C GLU A 53 -6.35 -12.78 12.09
N MET A 54 -6.92 -13.31 11.00
CA MET A 54 -7.37 -14.71 10.93
C MET A 54 -6.21 -15.70 10.88
N THR A 55 -5.14 -15.37 10.19
CA THR A 55 -4.01 -16.28 9.98
C THR A 55 -2.85 -16.05 10.96
N ASN A 56 -2.90 -15.00 11.77
CA ASN A 56 -1.79 -14.49 12.59
C ASN A 56 -0.50 -14.25 11.77
N ASN A 57 -0.64 -13.97 10.47
CA ASN A 57 0.43 -13.61 9.56
C ASN A 57 0.11 -12.24 8.97
N TYR A 58 0.79 -11.21 9.46
CA TYR A 58 0.51 -9.81 9.13
C TYR A 58 1.20 -9.34 7.86
N SER A 59 1.99 -10.19 7.20
CA SER A 59 2.66 -9.88 5.92
C SER A 59 1.74 -10.02 4.69
N GLN A 60 0.43 -10.03 4.86
CA GLN A 60 -0.48 -10.07 3.70
C GLN A 60 -0.34 -8.81 2.83
N THR A 61 -0.18 -7.65 3.46
CA THR A 61 0.09 -6.40 2.77
C THR A 61 1.42 -6.44 2.02
N ASP A 62 2.47 -7.00 2.64
CA ASP A 62 3.79 -7.14 2.02
C ASP A 62 3.75 -8.00 0.74
N LYS A 63 2.84 -8.98 0.68
CA LYS A 63 2.65 -9.82 -0.51
C LYS A 63 1.97 -9.08 -1.65
N LEU A 64 1.04 -8.19 -1.34
CA LEU A 64 0.23 -7.48 -2.34
C LEU A 64 0.83 -6.14 -2.75
N TRP A 65 1.60 -5.47 -1.89
CA TRP A 65 2.12 -4.14 -2.18
C TRP A 65 3.01 -4.08 -3.43
N SER A 66 3.67 -5.18 -3.78
CA SER A 66 4.48 -5.28 -4.99
C SER A 66 3.65 -5.48 -6.27
N ILE A 67 2.42 -5.96 -6.14
CA ILE A 67 1.55 -6.34 -7.26
C ILE A 67 0.49 -5.26 -7.52
N MET A 68 -0.08 -4.69 -6.46
CA MET A 68 -1.19 -3.73 -6.56
C MET A 68 -0.88 -2.47 -7.37
N PRO A 69 0.33 -1.86 -7.33
CA PRO A 69 0.65 -0.71 -8.17
C PRO A 69 0.50 -0.97 -9.66
N PHE A 70 0.79 -2.19 -10.13
CA PHE A 70 0.52 -2.58 -11.50
C PHE A 70 -0.99 -2.52 -11.81
N PHE A 71 -1.84 -3.11 -10.97
CA PHE A 71 -3.29 -3.10 -11.20
C PHE A 71 -3.89 -1.70 -11.11
N TYR A 72 -3.41 -0.86 -10.20
CA TYR A 72 -3.86 0.54 -10.10
C TYR A 72 -3.47 1.34 -11.34
N ALA A 73 -2.24 1.20 -11.82
CA ALA A 73 -1.78 1.85 -13.05
C ALA A 73 -2.52 1.33 -14.29
N LEU A 74 -2.78 0.02 -14.36
CA LEU A 74 -3.54 -0.59 -15.45
C LEU A 74 -4.98 -0.05 -15.48
N TYR A 75 -5.65 -0.01 -14.34
CA TYR A 75 -7.00 0.55 -14.25
C TYR A 75 -7.02 2.03 -14.65
N ALA A 76 -6.08 2.83 -14.16
CA ALA A 76 -5.99 4.24 -14.50
C ALA A 76 -5.74 4.47 -16.00
N ALA A 77 -4.83 3.69 -16.61
CA ALA A 77 -4.57 3.75 -18.04
C ALA A 77 -5.80 3.35 -18.87
N TYR A 78 -6.48 2.26 -18.48
CA TYR A 78 -7.70 1.80 -19.14
C TYR A 78 -8.82 2.83 -19.03
N ALA A 79 -9.12 3.32 -17.84
CA ALA A 79 -10.22 4.26 -17.57
C ALA A 79 -10.00 5.63 -18.18
N SER A 80 -8.75 5.98 -18.48
CA SER A 80 -8.37 7.22 -19.18
C SER A 80 -8.27 7.09 -20.70
N HIS A 81 -8.76 6.00 -21.28
CA HIS A 81 -8.62 5.69 -22.71
C HIS A 81 -7.16 5.69 -23.19
N TRP A 82 -6.27 5.07 -22.39
CA TRP A 82 -4.85 4.88 -22.72
C TRP A 82 -4.07 6.18 -22.95
N GLN A 83 -4.33 7.20 -22.14
CA GLN A 83 -3.56 8.43 -22.20
C GLN A 83 -2.04 8.15 -22.10
N PRO A 84 -1.19 8.76 -22.96
CA PRO A 84 0.23 8.42 -23.02
C PRO A 84 0.99 8.51 -21.70
N ARG A 85 0.65 9.48 -20.84
CA ARG A 85 1.25 9.62 -19.50
C ARG A 85 0.94 8.45 -18.60
N LEU A 86 -0.31 7.96 -18.61
CA LEU A 86 -0.72 6.82 -17.78
C LEU A 86 -0.21 5.50 -18.35
N VAL A 87 -0.06 5.40 -19.68
CA VAL A 87 0.62 4.25 -20.30
C VAL A 87 2.10 4.19 -19.88
N LEU A 88 2.79 5.32 -19.87
CA LEU A 88 4.17 5.37 -19.37
C LEU A 88 4.27 4.97 -17.90
N MET A 89 3.35 5.47 -17.06
CA MET A 89 3.26 5.05 -15.65
C MET A 89 2.99 3.55 -15.51
N LEU A 90 2.10 2.98 -16.33
CA LEU A 90 1.83 1.56 -16.36
C LEU A 90 3.08 0.75 -16.71
N ILE A 91 3.84 1.16 -17.72
CA ILE A 91 5.10 0.49 -18.09
C ILE A 91 6.08 0.53 -16.92
N ALA A 92 6.29 1.69 -16.31
CA ALA A 92 7.19 1.84 -15.16
C ALA A 92 6.72 1.00 -13.96
N ALA A 93 5.43 1.03 -13.63
CA ALA A 93 4.83 0.24 -12.57
C ALA A 93 4.96 -1.27 -12.85
N THR A 94 4.80 -1.70 -14.10
CA THR A 94 4.95 -3.10 -14.51
C THR A 94 6.38 -3.59 -14.27
N VAL A 95 7.38 -2.87 -14.76
CA VAL A 95 8.80 -3.23 -14.56
C VAL A 95 9.15 -3.28 -13.09
N TRP A 96 8.71 -2.29 -12.31
CA TRP A 96 8.92 -2.23 -10.87
C TRP A 96 8.25 -3.40 -10.14
N SER A 97 6.98 -3.67 -10.46
CA SER A 97 6.19 -4.76 -9.86
C SER A 97 6.81 -6.13 -10.15
N ILE A 98 7.22 -6.40 -11.39
CA ILE A 98 7.88 -7.66 -11.77
C ILE A 98 9.17 -7.84 -10.96
N ARG A 99 10.03 -6.82 -10.94
CA ARG A 99 11.30 -6.87 -10.20
C ARG A 99 11.08 -7.14 -8.72
N LEU A 100 10.14 -6.43 -8.11
CA LEU A 100 9.91 -6.52 -6.68
C LEU A 100 9.26 -7.84 -6.29
N THR A 101 8.25 -8.28 -7.05
CA THR A 101 7.59 -9.57 -6.87
C THR A 101 8.57 -10.73 -7.04
N TYR A 102 9.45 -10.67 -8.04
CA TYR A 102 10.51 -11.65 -8.22
C TYR A 102 11.47 -11.71 -7.03
N ASN A 103 11.93 -10.55 -6.54
CA ASN A 103 12.81 -10.48 -5.37
C ASN A 103 12.15 -11.01 -4.11
N PHE A 104 10.86 -10.72 -3.90
CA PHE A 104 10.10 -11.21 -2.76
C PHE A 104 9.85 -12.72 -2.85
N SER A 105 9.54 -13.22 -4.05
CA SER A 105 9.39 -14.66 -4.33
C SER A 105 10.66 -15.44 -4.01
N ARG A 106 11.83 -14.93 -4.42
CA ARG A 106 13.13 -15.58 -4.15
C ARG A 106 13.45 -15.73 -2.66
N ARG A 107 12.87 -14.88 -1.81
CA ARG A 107 13.04 -14.91 -0.35
C ARG A 107 12.00 -15.79 0.36
N GLY A 108 11.19 -16.55 -0.38
CA GLY A 108 10.14 -17.38 0.21
C GLY A 108 8.88 -16.62 0.61
N GLY A 109 8.75 -15.35 0.21
CA GLY A 109 7.59 -14.51 0.56
C GLY A 109 6.26 -15.03 0.00
N TYR A 110 6.30 -15.78 -1.11
CA TYR A 110 5.13 -16.45 -1.67
C TYR A 110 5.19 -17.94 -1.41
N SER A 111 4.10 -18.49 -0.90
CA SER A 111 3.86 -19.92 -0.73
C SER A 111 2.66 -20.34 -1.57
N TRP A 112 2.64 -21.60 -2.00
CA TRP A 112 1.48 -22.20 -2.66
C TRP A 112 0.20 -22.08 -1.83
N LYS A 113 0.35 -22.09 -0.48
CA LYS A 113 -0.69 -21.70 0.46
C LYS A 113 -0.43 -20.26 0.89
N PHE A 114 -1.11 -19.29 0.28
CA PHE A 114 -0.85 -17.86 0.46
C PHE A 114 -0.89 -17.40 1.94
N TRP A 115 -1.55 -18.14 2.82
CA TRP A 115 -1.61 -17.87 4.28
C TRP A 115 -0.42 -18.40 5.08
N THR A 116 0.46 -19.23 4.49
CA THR A 116 1.59 -19.87 5.19
C THR A 116 2.97 -19.35 4.79
N GLY A 117 3.08 -18.34 3.94
CA GLY A 117 4.37 -17.74 3.56
C GLY A 117 5.14 -17.20 4.76
N GLU A 118 6.44 -17.02 4.62
CA GLU A 118 7.26 -16.37 5.65
C GLU A 118 6.70 -14.99 5.98
N GLU A 119 6.59 -14.72 7.29
CA GLU A 119 6.25 -13.40 7.79
C GLU A 119 7.49 -12.52 7.79
N ASP A 120 7.36 -11.27 7.38
CA ASP A 120 8.47 -10.32 7.41
C ASP A 120 8.97 -10.13 8.84
N TYR A 121 10.28 -10.11 9.03
CA TYR A 121 10.95 -10.01 10.34
C TYR A 121 10.49 -8.79 11.16
N ARG A 122 10.02 -7.74 10.51
CA ARG A 122 9.50 -6.53 11.18
C ARG A 122 8.34 -6.84 12.11
N TRP A 123 7.47 -7.77 11.74
CA TRP A 123 6.34 -8.17 12.58
C TRP A 123 6.80 -8.90 13.84
N THR A 124 7.85 -9.71 13.73
CA THR A 124 8.46 -10.37 14.89
C THR A 124 9.06 -9.35 15.85
N VAL A 125 9.76 -8.33 15.33
CA VAL A 125 10.31 -7.24 16.14
C VAL A 125 9.18 -6.43 16.80
N LEU A 126 8.13 -6.07 16.05
CA LEU A 126 7.00 -5.31 16.58
C LEU A 126 6.26 -6.05 17.71
N ARG A 127 6.14 -7.37 17.64
CA ARG A 127 5.55 -8.17 18.75
C ARG A 127 6.39 -8.13 20.02
N GLN A 128 7.68 -7.84 19.93
CA GLN A 128 8.59 -7.75 21.09
C GLN A 128 8.66 -6.33 21.67
N GLU A 129 8.08 -5.33 20.99
CA GLU A 129 8.05 -3.96 21.49
C GLU A 129 7.26 -3.86 22.80
N PRO A 130 7.85 -3.26 23.86
CA PRO A 130 7.23 -3.21 25.20
C PRO A 130 5.83 -2.57 25.20
N PHE A 131 5.58 -1.63 24.30
CA PHE A 131 4.29 -0.95 24.15
C PHE A 131 3.18 -1.88 23.62
N LEU A 132 3.53 -2.83 22.75
CA LEU A 132 2.61 -3.76 22.08
C LEU A 132 2.54 -5.11 22.80
N GLN A 133 3.56 -5.42 23.59
CA GLN A 133 3.69 -6.70 24.29
C GLN A 133 2.56 -6.88 25.32
N GLY A 134 1.97 -8.08 25.33
CA GLY A 134 0.94 -8.46 26.30
C GLY A 134 -0.48 -7.98 26.01
N SER A 135 -0.72 -7.19 24.95
CA SER A 135 -2.06 -6.74 24.59
C SER A 135 -2.39 -6.97 23.12
N LYS A 136 -3.18 -8.00 22.85
CA LYS A 136 -3.67 -8.30 21.49
C LYS A 136 -4.43 -7.10 20.90
N ILE A 137 -5.22 -6.40 21.70
CA ILE A 137 -6.00 -5.23 21.25
C ILE A 137 -5.09 -4.12 20.77
N LYS A 138 -4.02 -3.78 21.50
CA LYS A 138 -3.07 -2.75 21.06
C LYS A 138 -2.39 -3.15 19.75
N PHE A 139 -2.01 -4.42 19.62
CA PHE A 139 -1.38 -4.92 18.41
C PHE A 139 -2.34 -4.86 17.21
N THR A 140 -3.59 -5.29 17.38
CA THR A 140 -4.63 -5.21 16.32
C THR A 140 -4.90 -3.76 15.91
N LEU A 141 -5.00 -2.82 16.85
CA LEU A 141 -5.15 -1.40 16.55
C LEU A 141 -3.91 -0.86 15.82
N PHE A 142 -2.71 -1.22 16.27
CA PHE A 142 -1.48 -0.83 15.58
C PHE A 142 -1.45 -1.37 14.15
N ASN A 143 -1.80 -2.64 13.95
CA ASN A 143 -1.89 -3.27 12.64
C ASN A 143 -2.89 -2.55 11.72
N LEU A 144 -4.06 -2.15 12.25
CA LEU A 144 -5.05 -1.39 11.48
C LEU A 144 -4.52 -0.05 10.96
N PHE A 145 -3.68 0.64 11.75
CA PHE A 145 -3.05 1.88 11.33
C PHE A 145 -1.81 1.69 10.44
N PHE A 146 -1.17 0.53 10.51
CA PHE A 146 0.05 0.24 9.78
C PHE A 146 -0.23 -0.25 8.34
N ILE A 147 -1.38 -0.87 8.11
CA ILE A 147 -1.88 -1.29 6.80
C ILE A 147 -2.42 -0.10 6.01
#